data_04f49f23ff0908a46dd84cb85969874e
#
_entry.id   04f49f23ff0908a46dd84cb85969874e
#
_cell.length_a   1.000
_cell.length_b   1.000
_cell.length_c   1.000
_cell.angle_alpha   90.00
_cell.angle_beta   90.00
_cell.angle_gamma   90.00
#
_symmetry.space_group_name_H-M   'P 1'
#
loop_
_entity.id
_entity.type
_entity.pdbx_description
1 polymer ?
#
loop_
_entity_poly.entity_id
_entity_poly.type
_entity_poly.pdbx_seq_one_letter_code
_entity_poly.pdbx_strand_id
1 'polypeptide(L)'
;MLPKATPERQYCVFRTGRERFCFSVLDVEEVVEWPNLTRVPLSPTFLMGIFNLRGSIVPVVDIAFTEGRRPDLQPKHVVVASLRAEGDRDVLRIGIAADEVIGTCTTSEPLLVDEAPRDVPHCCGMLRHEDRLALVLDLKKLTETFPVPVI
;
A
#
# COMPACT_ATOMS: atom_id res chain seq x y z
N MET A 1 9.07 -37.13 -11.75
CA MET A 1 9.12 -36.14 -10.67
C MET A 1 8.10 -35.03 -10.98
N LEU A 2 7.09 -34.89 -10.13
CA LEU A 2 6.11 -33.82 -10.31
C LEU A 2 6.76 -32.49 -9.96
N PRO A 3 6.56 -31.44 -10.80
CA PRO A 3 7.05 -30.13 -10.44
C PRO A 3 6.38 -29.67 -9.14
N LYS A 4 7.16 -29.02 -8.28
CA LYS A 4 6.59 -28.40 -7.09
C LYS A 4 5.56 -27.37 -7.53
N ALA A 5 4.33 -27.50 -7.03
CA ALA A 5 3.33 -26.47 -7.26
C ALA A 5 3.82 -25.17 -6.67
N THR A 6 3.77 -24.08 -7.46
CA THR A 6 4.04 -22.74 -6.93
C THR A 6 2.97 -22.44 -5.89
N PRO A 7 3.35 -22.05 -4.66
CA PRO A 7 2.34 -21.74 -3.64
C PRO A 7 1.44 -20.59 -4.06
N GLU A 8 0.17 -20.72 -3.76
CA GLU A 8 -0.78 -19.62 -3.98
C GLU A 8 -0.46 -18.47 -3.04
N ARG A 9 -0.55 -17.27 -3.58
CA ARG A 9 -0.37 -16.03 -2.85
C ARG A 9 -1.61 -15.19 -3.01
N GLN A 10 -1.95 -14.46 -1.96
CA GLN A 10 -3.11 -13.57 -1.96
C GLN A 10 -2.68 -12.12 -1.81
N TYR A 11 -3.33 -11.26 -2.58
CA TYR A 11 -3.04 -9.84 -2.60
C TYR A 11 -4.32 -9.05 -2.41
N CYS A 12 -4.23 -7.98 -1.66
CA CYS A 12 -5.27 -6.97 -1.56
C CYS A 12 -5.05 -5.95 -2.66
N VAL A 13 -6.00 -5.84 -3.58
CA VAL A 13 -5.90 -4.95 -4.75
C VAL A 13 -6.75 -3.71 -4.52
N PHE A 14 -6.15 -2.55 -4.75
CA PHE A 14 -6.83 -1.27 -4.61
C PHE A 14 -6.35 -0.31 -5.70
N ARG A 15 -7.12 0.75 -5.90
CA ARG A 15 -6.77 1.80 -6.87
C ARG A 15 -6.49 3.09 -6.13
N THR A 16 -5.41 3.75 -6.51
CA THR A 16 -5.08 5.11 -6.06
C THR A 16 -4.71 5.92 -7.29
N GLY A 17 -5.44 7.01 -7.52
CA GLY A 17 -5.31 7.74 -8.76
C GLY A 17 -5.76 6.89 -9.94
N ARG A 18 -4.90 6.76 -10.94
CA ARG A 18 -5.18 5.97 -12.15
C ARG A 18 -4.62 4.56 -12.08
N GLU A 19 -3.80 4.28 -11.07
CA GLU A 19 -3.06 3.04 -11.00
C GLU A 19 -3.67 2.05 -10.01
N ARG A 20 -3.57 0.78 -10.35
CA ARG A 20 -3.88 -0.30 -9.43
C ARG A 20 -2.61 -0.73 -8.71
N PHE A 21 -2.75 -0.87 -7.41
CA PHE A 21 -1.68 -1.34 -6.53
C PHE A 21 -2.17 -2.56 -5.75
N CYS A 22 -1.24 -3.34 -5.26
CA CYS A 22 -1.60 -4.42 -4.35
C CYS A 22 -0.51 -4.67 -3.32
N PHE A 23 -0.94 -5.12 -2.16
CA PHE A 23 -0.08 -5.64 -1.11
C PHE A 23 -0.36 -7.12 -0.92
N SER A 24 0.65 -7.89 -0.52
CA SER A 24 0.39 -9.19 0.06
C SER A 24 -0.60 -9.05 1.22
N VAL A 25 -1.57 -9.95 1.31
CA VAL A 25 -2.52 -9.92 2.44
C VAL A 25 -1.82 -10.10 3.78
N LEU A 26 -0.62 -10.69 3.78
CA LEU A 26 0.19 -10.82 5.00
C LEU A 26 0.68 -9.49 5.54
N ASP A 27 0.79 -8.47 4.68
CA ASP A 27 1.21 -7.13 5.06
C ASP A 27 0.03 -6.24 5.45
N VAL A 28 -1.18 -6.60 5.05
CA VAL A 28 -2.38 -5.79 5.31
C VAL A 28 -2.97 -6.16 6.66
N GLU A 29 -3.06 -5.19 7.55
CA GLU A 29 -3.70 -5.38 8.85
C GLU A 29 -5.21 -5.24 8.72
N GLU A 30 -5.67 -4.19 8.06
CA GLU A 30 -7.09 -3.97 7.79
C GLU A 30 -7.30 -2.87 6.76
N VAL A 31 -8.51 -2.77 6.27
CA VAL A 31 -8.97 -1.66 5.43
C VAL A 31 -10.05 -0.94 6.20
N VAL A 32 -9.91 0.37 6.34
CA VAL A 32 -10.89 1.19 7.06
C VAL A 32 -11.51 2.21 6.11
N GLU A 33 -12.73 2.64 6.42
CA GLU A 33 -13.34 3.75 5.73
C GLU A 33 -12.53 5.02 6.01
N TRP A 34 -12.60 5.98 5.09
CA TRP A 34 -11.80 7.21 5.21
C TRP A 34 -12.04 7.88 6.57
N PRO A 35 -11.02 7.94 7.43
CA PRO A 35 -11.18 8.52 8.77
C PRO A 35 -11.00 10.03 8.75
N ASN A 36 -11.30 10.66 9.87
CA ASN A 36 -10.92 12.05 10.08
C ASN A 36 -9.42 12.11 10.33
N LEU A 37 -8.70 12.75 9.42
CA LEU A 37 -7.26 12.90 9.55
C LEU A 37 -6.91 14.19 10.25
N THR A 38 -5.93 14.12 11.14
CA THR A 38 -5.29 15.29 11.74
C THR A 38 -4.04 15.61 10.91
N ARG A 39 -3.96 16.83 10.40
CA ARG A 39 -2.79 17.26 9.63
C ARG A 39 -1.60 17.47 10.55
N VAL A 40 -0.42 17.06 10.09
CA VAL A 40 0.83 17.28 10.81
C VAL A 40 1.48 18.52 10.21
N PRO A 41 1.70 19.59 10.99
CA PRO A 41 2.33 20.81 10.48
C PRO A 41 3.73 20.53 9.94
N LEU A 42 4.08 21.23 8.86
CA LEU A 42 5.42 21.13 8.22
C LEU A 42 5.79 19.72 7.74
N SER A 43 4.80 18.88 7.53
CA SER A 43 5.01 17.54 7.03
C SER A 43 5.20 17.52 5.51
N PRO A 44 5.81 16.44 4.96
CA PRO A 44 5.90 16.28 3.50
C PRO A 44 4.53 16.25 2.84
N THR A 45 4.47 16.67 1.57
CA THR A 45 3.21 16.74 0.81
C THR A 45 2.52 15.38 0.65
N PHE A 46 3.28 14.29 0.62
CA PHE A 46 2.67 12.97 0.49
C PHE A 46 1.96 12.51 1.76
N LEU A 47 2.27 13.10 2.91
CA LEU A 47 1.61 12.76 4.17
C LEU A 47 0.29 13.53 4.25
N MET A 48 -0.82 12.79 4.17
CA MET A 48 -2.15 13.39 4.21
C MET A 48 -2.60 13.73 5.62
N GLY A 49 -2.08 13.03 6.61
CA GLY A 49 -2.39 13.25 8.02
C GLY A 49 -2.19 11.98 8.82
N ILE A 50 -2.66 12.01 10.05
CA ILE A 50 -2.60 10.88 10.97
C ILE A 50 -3.98 10.62 11.55
N PHE A 51 -4.24 9.39 11.96
CA PHE A 51 -5.46 9.06 12.67
C PHE A 51 -5.18 8.01 13.75
N ASN A 52 -6.07 7.93 14.72
CA ASN A 52 -5.98 6.96 15.80
C ASN A 52 -6.73 5.70 15.39
N LEU A 53 -6.02 4.57 15.33
CA LEU A 53 -6.61 3.26 15.11
C LEU A 53 -6.42 2.43 16.36
N ARG A 54 -7.47 2.32 17.16
CA ARG A 54 -7.49 1.53 18.40
C ARG A 54 -6.28 1.80 19.32
N GLY A 55 -5.98 3.07 19.52
CA GLY A 55 -4.89 3.50 20.40
C GLY A 55 -3.53 3.64 19.70
N SER A 56 -3.42 3.29 18.43
CA SER A 56 -2.19 3.47 17.65
C SER A 56 -2.34 4.61 16.67
N ILE A 57 -1.32 5.43 16.56
CA ILE A 57 -1.28 6.52 15.58
C ILE A 57 -0.80 5.95 14.26
N VAL A 58 -1.61 6.14 13.22
CA VAL A 58 -1.31 5.65 11.87
C VAL A 58 -1.15 6.84 10.93
N PRO A 59 0.03 7.03 10.34
CA PRO A 59 0.22 8.03 9.29
C PRO A 59 -0.40 7.52 7.98
N VAL A 60 -1.04 8.42 7.23
CA VAL A 60 -1.67 8.10 5.95
C VAL A 60 -0.94 8.84 4.84
N VAL A 61 -0.43 8.08 3.88
CA VAL A 61 0.31 8.64 2.74
C VAL A 61 -0.48 8.47 1.44
N ASP A 62 -0.27 9.42 0.54
CA ASP A 62 -0.80 9.37 -0.82
C ASP A 62 0.34 8.99 -1.77
N ILE A 63 0.33 7.75 -2.23
CA ILE A 63 1.39 7.24 -3.11
C ILE A 63 1.23 7.71 -4.56
N ALA A 64 0.09 8.32 -4.88
CA ALA A 64 -0.20 8.87 -6.21
C ALA A 64 0.00 10.39 -6.26
N PHE A 65 0.62 11.01 -5.25
CA PHE A 65 0.72 12.46 -5.16
C PHE A 65 1.43 13.09 -6.36
N THR A 66 2.35 12.35 -7.00
CA THR A 66 3.09 12.82 -8.16
C THR A 66 2.25 12.86 -9.43
N GLU A 67 1.13 12.13 -9.46
CA GLU A 67 0.23 12.09 -10.62
C GLU A 67 -0.85 13.17 -10.59
N GLY A 68 -0.85 13.99 -9.55
CA GLY A 68 -1.80 15.09 -9.43
C GLY A 68 -3.20 14.63 -9.05
N ARG A 69 -3.37 14.23 -7.80
CA ARG A 69 -4.71 13.98 -7.26
C ARG A 69 -5.53 15.27 -7.31
N ARG A 70 -6.76 15.18 -7.79
CA ARG A 70 -7.67 16.31 -7.77
C ARG A 70 -8.01 16.67 -6.31
N PRO A 71 -7.82 17.94 -5.89
CA PRO A 71 -8.02 18.33 -4.49
C PRO A 71 -9.45 18.14 -3.98
N ASP A 72 -10.41 18.10 -4.90
CA ASP A 72 -11.84 17.94 -4.59
C ASP A 72 -12.26 16.47 -4.43
N LEU A 73 -11.37 15.53 -4.73
CA LEU A 73 -11.65 14.10 -4.62
C LEU A 73 -10.97 13.52 -3.39
N GLN A 74 -11.79 13.23 -2.38
CA GLN A 74 -11.31 12.57 -1.18
C GLN A 74 -11.24 11.07 -1.42
N PRO A 75 -10.17 10.40 -1.00
CA PRO A 75 -10.13 8.93 -1.01
C PRO A 75 -11.25 8.35 -0.15
N LYS A 76 -11.64 7.11 -0.45
CA LYS A 76 -12.74 6.45 0.26
C LYS A 76 -12.29 5.55 1.39
N HIS A 77 -11.06 5.05 1.31
CA HIS A 77 -10.55 4.07 2.27
C HIS A 77 -9.08 4.32 2.59
N VAL A 78 -8.64 3.74 3.70
CA VAL A 78 -7.22 3.61 4.02
C VAL A 78 -6.89 2.13 4.13
N VAL A 79 -5.91 1.68 3.36
CA VAL A 79 -5.34 0.34 3.50
C VAL A 79 -4.25 0.44 4.55
N VAL A 80 -4.46 -0.19 5.70
CA VAL A 80 -3.50 -0.16 6.80
C VAL A 80 -2.58 -1.36 6.68
N ALA A 81 -1.31 -1.09 6.42
CA ALA A 81 -0.28 -2.11 6.34
C ALA A 81 0.61 -2.05 7.58
N SER A 82 1.12 -3.20 7.98
CA SER A 82 1.98 -3.30 9.16
C SER A 82 3.26 -4.03 8.82
N LEU A 83 4.37 -3.46 9.26
CA LEU A 83 5.70 -4.03 9.09
C LEU A 83 6.31 -4.26 10.47
N ARG A 84 6.72 -5.49 10.72
CA ARG A 84 7.47 -5.83 11.93
C ARG A 84 8.91 -6.14 11.54
N ALA A 85 9.84 -5.35 12.06
CA ALA A 85 11.24 -5.63 11.89
C ALA A 85 11.61 -6.89 12.70
N GLU A 86 12.49 -7.72 12.13
CA GLU A 86 12.94 -8.95 12.77
C GLU A 86 13.62 -8.61 14.11
N GLY A 87 13.16 -9.24 15.20
CA GLY A 87 13.66 -8.99 16.54
C GLY A 87 13.12 -7.74 17.22
N ASP A 88 12.24 -6.99 16.55
CA ASP A 88 11.64 -5.80 17.11
C ASP A 88 10.26 -6.12 17.68
N ARG A 89 9.93 -5.54 18.83
CA ARG A 89 8.60 -5.67 19.43
C ARG A 89 7.59 -4.69 18.83
N ASP A 90 8.11 -3.62 18.23
CA ASP A 90 7.27 -2.58 17.70
C ASP A 90 6.83 -2.89 16.27
N VAL A 91 5.57 -2.64 15.99
CA VAL A 91 5.00 -2.78 14.66
C VAL A 91 4.86 -1.39 14.06
N LEU A 92 5.50 -1.19 12.92
CA LEU A 92 5.31 0.04 12.16
C LEU A 92 4.05 -0.09 11.33
N ARG A 93 3.10 0.83 11.52
CA ARG A 93 1.87 0.89 10.71
C ARG A 93 1.92 2.07 9.80
N ILE A 94 1.50 1.86 8.57
CA ILE A 94 1.36 2.91 7.58
C ILE A 94 0.02 2.73 6.86
N GLY A 95 -0.69 3.82 6.67
CA GLY A 95 -1.94 3.82 5.92
C GLY A 95 -1.69 4.34 4.51
N ILE A 96 -2.28 3.68 3.53
CA ILE A 96 -2.23 4.08 2.13
C ILE A 96 -3.61 4.54 1.72
N ALA A 97 -3.70 5.79 1.24
CA ALA A 97 -4.97 6.33 0.75
C ALA A 97 -5.41 5.56 -0.49
N ALA A 98 -6.63 5.06 -0.48
CA ALA A 98 -7.21 4.31 -1.59
C ALA A 98 -8.49 4.96 -2.06
N ASP A 99 -8.60 5.19 -3.37
CA ASP A 99 -9.82 5.72 -3.97
C ASP A 99 -10.88 4.63 -4.09
N GLU A 100 -10.43 3.39 -4.28
CA GLU A 100 -11.31 2.23 -4.40
C GLU A 100 -10.56 0.99 -3.95
N VAL A 101 -11.21 0.17 -3.12
CA VAL A 101 -10.71 -1.17 -2.79
C VAL A 101 -11.39 -2.15 -3.72
N ILE A 102 -10.60 -2.82 -4.56
CA ILE A 102 -11.14 -3.68 -5.61
C ILE A 102 -11.44 -5.08 -5.08
N GLY A 103 -10.55 -5.61 -4.24
CA GLY A 103 -10.77 -6.93 -3.64
C GLY A 103 -9.50 -7.71 -3.46
N THR A 104 -9.65 -9.02 -3.32
CA THR A 104 -8.54 -9.95 -3.13
C THR A 104 -8.26 -10.69 -4.42
N CYS A 105 -6.98 -10.78 -4.77
CA CYS A 105 -6.50 -11.57 -5.90
C CYS A 105 -5.69 -12.75 -5.36
N THR A 106 -6.05 -13.97 -5.77
CA THR A 106 -5.29 -15.18 -5.44
C THR A 106 -4.61 -15.68 -6.71
N THR A 107 -3.31 -15.90 -6.65
CA THR A 107 -2.54 -16.33 -7.82
C THR A 107 -1.37 -17.23 -7.43
N SER A 108 -1.05 -18.17 -8.31
CA SER A 108 0.18 -18.96 -8.25
C SER A 108 1.18 -18.52 -9.34
N GLU A 109 0.82 -17.56 -10.16
CA GLU A 109 1.70 -17.07 -11.22
C GLU A 109 2.85 -16.24 -10.62
N PRO A 110 4.07 -16.32 -11.19
CA PRO A 110 5.17 -15.49 -10.72
C PRO A 110 4.91 -14.02 -11.03
N LEU A 111 5.48 -13.13 -10.22
CA LEU A 111 5.40 -11.70 -10.45
C LEU A 111 6.22 -11.32 -11.71
N LEU A 112 5.69 -10.34 -12.44
CA LEU A 112 6.38 -9.78 -13.61
C LEU A 112 7.37 -8.72 -13.11
N VAL A 113 8.55 -9.14 -12.69
CA VAL A 113 9.56 -8.27 -12.06
C VAL A 113 10.16 -7.31 -13.08
N ASP A 114 10.41 -7.78 -14.30
CA ASP A 114 11.05 -6.97 -15.35
C ASP A 114 10.14 -5.87 -15.90
N GLU A 115 8.83 -5.98 -15.67
CA GLU A 115 7.86 -5.00 -16.12
C GLU A 115 7.56 -3.92 -15.08
N ALA A 116 8.17 -4.02 -13.88
CA ALA A 116 7.99 -3.01 -12.83
C ALA A 116 8.52 -1.65 -13.29
N PRO A 117 7.74 -0.56 -13.11
CA PRO A 117 8.19 0.77 -13.48
C PRO A 117 9.44 1.19 -12.70
N ARG A 118 10.45 1.71 -13.39
CA ARG A 118 11.71 2.14 -12.76
C ARG A 118 11.56 3.40 -11.93
N ASP A 119 10.55 4.21 -12.23
CA ASP A 119 10.26 5.45 -11.52
C ASP A 119 9.40 5.24 -10.26
N VAL A 120 9.05 3.98 -9.97
CA VAL A 120 8.29 3.61 -8.77
C VAL A 120 9.16 2.68 -7.92
N PRO A 121 10.07 3.22 -7.09
CA PRO A 121 11.04 2.39 -6.36
C PRO A 121 10.43 1.47 -5.32
N HIS A 122 9.21 1.77 -4.87
CA HIS A 122 8.48 0.96 -3.89
C HIS A 122 7.67 -0.17 -4.53
N CYS A 123 7.78 -0.36 -5.84
CA CYS A 123 7.14 -1.44 -6.58
C CYS A 123 8.16 -2.56 -6.83
N CYS A 124 7.83 -3.79 -6.45
CA CYS A 124 8.73 -4.94 -6.63
C CYS A 124 8.35 -5.84 -7.80
N GLY A 125 7.25 -5.55 -8.48
CA GLY A 125 6.81 -6.32 -9.62
C GLY A 125 5.40 -5.94 -10.02
N MET A 126 4.86 -6.65 -11.00
CA MET A 126 3.50 -6.44 -11.45
C MET A 126 2.73 -7.75 -11.42
N LEU A 127 1.44 -7.63 -11.23
CA LEU A 127 0.52 -8.75 -11.12
C LEU A 127 -0.67 -8.51 -12.05
N ARG A 128 -1.09 -9.54 -12.77
CA ARG A 128 -2.27 -9.43 -13.61
C ARG A 128 -3.52 -9.74 -12.80
N HIS A 129 -4.47 -8.82 -12.82
CA HIS A 129 -5.76 -8.96 -12.15
C HIS A 129 -6.85 -8.36 -13.05
N GLU A 130 -7.85 -9.17 -13.42
CA GLU A 130 -8.97 -8.72 -14.27
C GLU A 130 -8.52 -8.02 -15.56
N ASP A 131 -7.58 -8.62 -16.28
CA ASP A 131 -7.00 -8.10 -17.53
C ASP A 131 -6.26 -6.77 -17.38
N ARG A 132 -5.96 -6.36 -16.14
CA ARG A 132 -5.15 -5.19 -15.83
C ARG A 132 -3.95 -5.57 -15.01
N LEU A 133 -2.91 -4.75 -15.13
CA LEU A 133 -1.72 -4.93 -14.31
C LEU A 133 -1.86 -4.11 -13.02
N ALA A 134 -1.53 -4.73 -11.90
CA ALA A 134 -1.43 -4.06 -10.61
C ALA A 134 0.03 -4.03 -10.17
N LEU A 135 0.46 -2.89 -9.64
CA LEU A 135 1.81 -2.75 -9.12
C LEU A 135 1.88 -3.36 -7.73
N VAL A 136 2.76 -4.34 -7.56
CA VAL A 136 2.95 -5.00 -6.26
C VAL A 136 3.87 -4.15 -5.41
N LEU A 137 3.37 -3.69 -4.27
CA LEU A 137 4.10 -2.82 -3.36
C LEU A 137 4.97 -3.63 -2.41
N ASP A 138 6.20 -3.19 -2.25
CA ASP A 138 7.12 -3.67 -1.23
C ASP A 138 7.01 -2.73 -0.04
N LEU A 139 6.48 -3.22 1.07
CA LEU A 139 6.19 -2.37 2.23
C LEU A 139 7.46 -1.74 2.81
N LYS A 140 8.55 -2.48 2.86
CA LYS A 140 9.82 -1.95 3.37
C LYS A 140 10.33 -0.81 2.49
N LYS A 141 10.33 -1.00 1.18
CA LYS A 141 10.74 0.05 0.23
C LYS A 141 9.78 1.24 0.25
N LEU A 142 8.50 0.97 0.46
CA LEU A 142 7.50 2.03 0.56
C LEU A 142 7.80 2.95 1.76
N THR A 143 8.14 2.39 2.91
CA THR A 143 8.49 3.18 4.10
C THR A 143 9.79 3.98 3.90
N GLU A 144 10.69 3.49 3.07
CA GLU A 144 11.93 4.21 2.72
C GLU A 144 11.66 5.34 1.73
N THR A 145 10.73 5.11 0.77
CA THR A 145 10.35 6.10 -0.24
C THR A 145 9.48 7.22 0.34
N PHE A 146 8.59 6.87 1.25
CA PHE A 146 7.68 7.79 1.91
C PHE A 146 7.95 7.79 3.40
N PRO A 147 9.09 8.38 3.85
CA PRO A 147 9.42 8.37 5.27
C PRO A 147 8.40 9.20 6.05
N VAL A 148 7.84 8.58 7.07
CA VAL A 148 6.87 9.24 7.94
C VAL A 148 7.52 9.51 9.29
N PRO A 149 7.16 10.62 9.95
CA PRO A 149 7.72 10.91 11.25
C PRO A 149 7.33 9.83 12.26
N VAL A 150 8.28 9.48 13.14
CA VAL A 150 7.99 8.61 14.27
C VAL A 150 7.24 9.45 15.29
N ILE A 151 6.03 9.00 15.58
CA ILE A 151 5.13 9.71 16.50
C ILE A 151 5.01 8.93 17.80
#